data_8e850f6623bacfdfbfef9de60a47bcbc
#
_entry.id   8e850f6623bacfdfbfef9de60a47bcbc
#
_cell.length_a   1.000
_cell.length_b   1.000
_cell.length_c   1.000
_cell.angle_alpha   90.00
_cell.angle_beta   90.00
_cell.angle_gamma   90.00
#
_symmetry.space_group_name_H-M   'P 1'
#
loop_
_entity.id
_entity.type
_entity.pdbx_description
1 polymer ?
#
loop_
_entity_poly.entity_id
_entity_poly.type
_entity_poly.pdbx_seq_one_letter_code
_entity_poly.pdbx_strand_id
1 'polypeptide(L)'
;MKNLILATCIAAGVSAAPVALAGPGEGAHTVAMKAQATTLTRALAHRIHFNEAQYLAVKQLHLQMLTERRDLEILLNGASAEERDTRLAFAQQRYEADLASLLRPQQLVAYHSLRSSFTAHRVK
;
A
#
# COMPACT_ATOMS: atom_id res chain seq x y z
N MET A 1 8.70 -18.33 42.10
CA MET A 1 8.61 -19.43 41.53
C MET A 1 7.59 -19.62 40.53
N LYS A 2 6.62 -19.46 40.77
CA LYS A 2 5.60 -19.61 39.87
C LYS A 2 5.72 -18.88 38.65
N ASN A 3 6.06 -17.88 38.74
CA ASN A 3 6.16 -17.08 37.58
C ASN A 3 6.63 -17.68 36.34
N LEU A 4 7.64 -18.10 36.40
CA LEU A 4 8.22 -18.63 35.27
C LEU A 4 7.28 -19.17 34.29
N ILE A 5 6.57 -19.82 34.62
CA ILE A 5 5.67 -20.42 33.80
C ILE A 5 5.15 -19.66 32.73
N LEU A 6 4.62 -18.70 33.04
CA LEU A 6 4.03 -17.91 32.05
C LEU A 6 4.80 -17.78 30.87
N ALA A 7 5.77 -17.39 30.98
CA ALA A 7 6.59 -17.13 29.88
C ALA A 7 6.33 -18.02 28.74
N THR A 8 6.46 -19.12 29.02
CA THR A 8 6.31 -20.01 28.00
C THR A 8 5.26 -19.86 27.05
N CYS A 9 4.27 -19.94 27.48
CA CYS A 9 3.18 -19.94 26.62
C CYS A 9 3.27 -19.02 25.49
N ILE A 10 3.52 -17.97 25.82
CA ILE A 10 3.62 -17.03 24.84
C ILE A 10 4.25 -17.50 23.67
N ALA A 11 5.30 -17.71 23.82
CA ALA A 11 6.07 -18.06 22.72
C ALA A 11 5.31 -18.85 21.76
N ALA A 12 5.00 -19.77 22.17
CA ALA A 12 4.31 -20.61 21.33
C ALA A 12 3.37 -19.94 20.42
N GLY A 13 2.46 -19.60 20.97
CA GLY A 13 1.42 -19.17 20.15
C GLY A 13 1.82 -18.38 19.02
N VAL A 14 2.38 -17.49 19.36
CA VAL A 14 2.79 -16.69 18.38
C VAL A 14 3.28 -17.24 17.18
N SER A 15 4.32 -17.53 17.32
CA SER A 15 4.97 -17.95 16.17
C SER A 15 4.15 -18.61 15.17
N ALA A 16 3.87 -19.59 15.44
CA ALA A 16 3.19 -20.35 14.52
C ALA A 16 2.15 -19.65 13.78
N ALA A 17 1.33 -19.36 14.42
CA ALA A 17 0.24 -18.77 13.81
C ALA A 17 0.41 -18.03 12.56
N PRO A 18 0.65 -16.97 12.71
CA PRO A 18 0.66 -16.07 11.63
C PRO A 18 1.20 -16.62 10.38
N VAL A 19 2.25 -16.96 10.53
CA VAL A 19 2.85 -17.50 9.43
C VAL A 19 2.10 -18.38 8.56
N ALA A 20 1.90 -19.40 8.98
CA ALA A 20 1.24 -20.37 8.21
C ALA A 20 0.11 -19.83 7.43
N LEU A 21 -0.67 -19.22 8.08
CA LEU A 21 -1.81 -18.73 7.45
C LEU A 21 -1.65 -18.01 6.22
N ALA A 22 -1.01 -17.04 6.31
CA ALA A 22 -0.85 -16.22 5.19
C ALA A 22 -0.34 -16.94 3.99
N GLY A 23 0.33 -17.85 4.20
CA GLY A 23 0.90 -18.56 3.10
C GLY A 23 0.27 -18.58 1.76
N PRO A 24 -0.40 -19.54 1.51
CA PRO A 24 -0.97 -19.81 0.21
C PRO A 24 -1.68 -18.74 -0.56
N GLY A 25 -2.83 -18.52 -0.23
CA GLY A 25 -3.63 -17.61 -0.96
C GLY A 25 -3.01 -16.25 -1.11
N GLU A 26 -2.49 -15.77 -0.05
CA GLU A 26 -1.91 -14.46 -0.10
C GLU A 26 -0.65 -14.42 -0.90
N GLY A 27 0.04 -15.48 -0.95
CA GLY A 27 1.25 -15.54 -1.73
C GLY A 27 0.99 -15.24 -3.18
N ALA A 28 0.00 -15.87 -3.74
CA ALA A 28 -0.31 -15.69 -5.13
C ALA A 28 -0.71 -14.26 -5.40
N HIS A 29 -1.54 -13.74 -4.55
CA HIS A 29 -1.98 -12.39 -4.67
C HIS A 29 -0.81 -11.49 -4.62
N THR A 30 0.03 -11.73 -3.68
CA THR A 30 1.17 -10.89 -3.45
C THR A 30 2.12 -10.83 -4.63
N VAL A 31 2.22 -11.90 -5.36
CA VAL A 31 3.12 -11.91 -6.50
C VAL A 31 2.64 -10.92 -7.58
N ALA A 32 1.38 -11.00 -7.92
CA ALA A 32 0.83 -10.10 -8.92
C ALA A 32 0.88 -8.66 -8.44
N MET A 33 0.57 -8.45 -7.19
CA MET A 33 0.57 -7.10 -6.64
C MET A 33 1.98 -6.54 -6.56
N LYS A 34 2.95 -7.37 -6.26
CA LYS A 34 4.33 -6.92 -6.23
C LYS A 34 4.78 -6.47 -7.60
N ALA A 35 4.41 -7.21 -8.61
CA ALA A 35 4.77 -6.85 -9.97
C ALA A 35 4.15 -5.52 -10.35
N GLN A 36 2.90 -5.33 -9.97
CA GLN A 36 2.20 -4.10 -10.27
C GLN A 36 2.78 -2.93 -9.48
N ALA A 37 3.09 -3.16 -8.22
CA ALA A 37 3.70 -2.13 -7.39
C ALA A 37 5.06 -1.71 -7.96
N THR A 38 5.81 -2.65 -8.46
CA THR A 38 7.09 -2.36 -9.09
C THR A 38 6.89 -1.49 -10.33
N THR A 39 5.91 -1.83 -11.13
CA THR A 39 5.62 -1.06 -12.33
C THR A 39 5.23 0.37 -12.00
N LEU A 40 4.38 0.53 -11.01
CA LEU A 40 3.96 1.86 -10.60
C LEU A 40 5.12 2.67 -10.05
N THR A 41 5.94 2.03 -9.23
CA THR A 41 7.07 2.72 -8.62
C THR A 41 8.10 3.12 -9.67
N ARG A 42 8.31 2.28 -10.64
CA ARG A 42 9.23 2.58 -11.72
C ARG A 42 8.74 3.76 -12.55
N ALA A 43 7.47 3.75 -12.85
CA ALA A 43 6.89 4.84 -13.63
C ALA A 43 7.05 6.17 -12.90
N LEU A 44 6.83 6.15 -11.62
CA LEU A 44 6.95 7.37 -10.84
C LEU A 44 8.42 7.77 -10.69
N ALA A 45 9.28 6.81 -10.46
CA ALA A 45 10.71 7.07 -10.29
C ALA A 45 11.31 7.66 -11.55
N HIS A 46 10.75 7.33 -12.69
CA HIS A 46 11.23 7.84 -13.96
C HIS A 46 11.02 9.34 -14.03
N ARG A 47 9.99 9.83 -13.39
CA ARG A 47 9.66 11.24 -13.41
C ARG A 47 10.21 12.00 -12.23
N ILE A 48 10.30 11.36 -11.08
CA ILE A 48 10.68 12.03 -9.85
C ILE A 48 11.99 11.47 -9.36
N HIS A 49 12.83 11.00 -9.73
CA HIS A 49 14.13 10.51 -9.27
C HIS A 49 14.18 10.24 -7.78
N PHE A 50 14.04 9.01 -7.44
CA PHE A 50 14.15 8.57 -6.05
C PHE A 50 15.56 8.05 -5.78
N ASN A 51 15.99 8.17 -4.52
CA ASN A 51 17.19 7.46 -4.13
C ASN A 51 16.72 6.04 -3.82
N GLU A 52 17.64 5.16 -3.53
CA GLU A 52 17.32 3.76 -3.34
C GLU A 52 16.37 3.52 -2.18
N ALA A 53 16.60 4.18 -1.08
CA ALA A 53 15.75 4.01 0.09
C ALA A 53 14.33 4.49 -0.21
N GLN A 54 14.22 5.60 -0.90
CA GLN A 54 12.91 6.10 -1.30
C GLN A 54 12.23 5.14 -2.26
N TYR A 55 12.96 4.60 -3.18
CA TYR A 55 12.39 3.68 -4.14
C TYR A 55 11.76 2.48 -3.42
N LEU A 56 12.48 1.92 -2.48
CA LEU A 56 11.96 0.77 -1.74
C LEU A 56 10.76 1.15 -0.89
N ALA A 57 10.80 2.31 -0.27
CA ALA A 57 9.68 2.76 0.56
C ALA A 57 8.45 3.04 -0.28
N VAL A 58 8.62 3.65 -1.43
CA VAL A 58 7.49 3.94 -2.31
C VAL A 58 6.93 2.65 -2.89
N LYS A 59 7.79 1.71 -3.20
CA LYS A 59 7.33 0.43 -3.70
C LYS A 59 6.49 -0.28 -2.65
N GLN A 60 6.93 -0.23 -1.41
CA GLN A 60 6.19 -0.83 -0.33
C GLN A 60 4.83 -0.12 -0.14
N LEU A 61 4.83 1.17 -0.27
CA LEU A 61 3.61 1.95 -0.16
C LEU A 61 2.64 1.57 -1.29
N HIS A 62 3.15 1.40 -2.49
CA HIS A 62 2.31 0.99 -3.61
C HIS A 62 1.72 -0.40 -3.38
N LEU A 63 2.51 -1.29 -2.81
CA LEU A 63 2.02 -2.62 -2.52
C LEU A 63 0.89 -2.55 -1.49
N GLN A 64 1.06 -1.73 -0.47
CA GLN A 64 0.02 -1.54 0.53
C GLN A 64 -1.24 -0.95 -0.09
N MET A 65 -1.07 0.03 -0.93
CA MET A 65 -2.18 0.70 -1.58
C MET A 65 -2.98 -0.28 -2.44
N LEU A 66 -2.29 -1.10 -3.20
CA LEU A 66 -2.96 -2.08 -4.05
C LEU A 66 -3.71 -3.12 -3.23
N THR A 67 -3.11 -3.56 -2.15
CA THR A 67 -3.75 -4.52 -1.28
C THR A 67 -4.99 -3.93 -0.63
N GLU A 68 -4.86 -2.74 -0.13
CA GLU A 68 -5.98 -2.07 0.52
C GLU A 68 -7.11 -1.83 -0.45
N ARG A 69 -6.78 -1.39 -1.64
CA ARG A 69 -7.80 -1.13 -2.64
C ARG A 69 -8.56 -2.39 -2.98
N ARG A 70 -7.86 -3.47 -3.11
CA ARG A 70 -8.50 -4.71 -3.41
C ARG A 70 -9.40 -5.17 -2.28
N ASP A 71 -8.92 -5.05 -1.05
CA ASP A 71 -9.71 -5.42 0.09
C ASP A 71 -10.97 -4.57 0.18
N LEU A 72 -10.85 -3.29 -0.14
CA LEU A 72 -12.00 -2.41 -0.13
C LEU A 72 -13.01 -2.79 -1.20
N GLU A 73 -12.52 -3.17 -2.36
CA GLU A 73 -13.43 -3.57 -3.43
C GLU A 73 -14.23 -4.80 -3.06
N ILE A 74 -13.58 -5.73 -2.39
CA ILE A 74 -14.27 -6.92 -1.95
C ILE A 74 -15.26 -6.57 -0.85
N LEU A 75 -14.81 -5.79 0.12
CA LEU A 75 -15.66 -5.43 1.24
C LEU A 75 -16.88 -4.64 0.82
N LEU A 76 -16.71 -3.76 -0.14
CA LEU A 76 -17.78 -2.90 -0.57
C LEU A 76 -18.54 -3.44 -1.77
N ASN A 77 -18.43 -4.69 -2.03
CA ASN A 77 -19.07 -5.30 -3.16
C ASN A 77 -20.57 -5.26 -2.99
N GLY A 78 -21.32 -4.77 -2.71
CA GLY A 78 -22.74 -4.64 -2.58
C GLY A 78 -23.12 -3.28 -2.03
N ALA A 79 -22.13 -2.47 -1.78
CA ALA A 79 -22.39 -1.16 -1.23
C ALA A 79 -22.83 -0.21 -2.32
N SER A 80 -23.41 0.90 -1.93
CA SER A 80 -23.84 1.89 -2.91
C SER A 80 -22.63 2.52 -3.57
N ALA A 81 -22.83 3.06 -4.74
CA ALA A 81 -21.75 3.75 -5.46
C ALA A 81 -21.20 4.89 -4.63
N GLU A 82 -22.09 5.55 -3.94
CA GLU A 82 -21.71 6.67 -3.10
C GLU A 82 -20.78 6.25 -1.98
N GLU A 83 -21.10 5.18 -1.32
CA GLU A 83 -20.28 4.68 -0.24
C GLU A 83 -18.94 4.19 -0.74
N ARG A 84 -18.94 3.51 -1.87
CA ARG A 84 -17.70 3.04 -2.45
C ARG A 84 -16.79 4.20 -2.81
N ASP A 85 -17.32 5.21 -3.44
CA ASP A 85 -16.53 6.36 -3.85
C ASP A 85 -15.95 7.08 -2.62
N THR A 86 -16.72 7.20 -1.57
CA THR A 86 -16.25 7.85 -0.37
C THR A 86 -15.09 7.08 0.25
N ARG A 87 -15.24 5.77 0.34
CA ARG A 87 -14.18 4.96 0.93
C ARG A 87 -12.93 4.94 0.08
N LEU A 88 -13.09 4.85 -1.23
CA LEU A 88 -11.93 4.86 -2.11
C LEU A 88 -11.24 6.21 -2.12
N ALA A 89 -12.01 7.29 -2.03
CA ALA A 89 -11.42 8.62 -1.97
C ALA A 89 -10.61 8.80 -0.70
N PHE A 90 -11.10 8.25 0.39
CA PHE A 90 -10.42 8.34 1.65
C PHE A 90 -9.10 7.57 1.59
N ALA A 91 -9.14 6.39 1.02
CA ALA A 91 -7.93 5.58 0.88
C ALA A 91 -6.92 6.29 -0.03
N GLN A 92 -7.39 6.95 -1.05
CA GLN A 92 -6.54 7.70 -1.95
C GLN A 92 -5.87 8.87 -1.24
N GLN A 93 -6.61 9.58 -0.41
CA GLN A 93 -6.05 10.67 0.37
C GLN A 93 -4.97 10.18 1.31
N ARG A 94 -5.20 9.04 1.92
CA ARG A 94 -4.21 8.50 2.84
C ARG A 94 -2.95 8.07 2.10
N TYR A 95 -3.12 7.48 0.94
CA TYR A 95 -1.99 7.11 0.13
C TYR A 95 -1.17 8.35 -0.25
N GLU A 96 -1.82 9.41 -0.64
CA GLU A 96 -1.13 10.63 -1.04
C GLU A 96 -0.42 11.28 0.12
N ALA A 97 -1.00 11.23 1.30
CA ALA A 97 -0.35 11.77 2.47
C ALA A 97 0.90 10.96 2.82
N ASP A 98 0.79 9.64 2.72
CA ASP A 98 1.92 8.78 3.00
C ASP A 98 3.02 8.98 1.95
N LEU A 99 2.64 9.12 0.71
CA LEU A 99 3.62 9.36 -0.34
C LEU A 99 4.32 10.69 -0.11
N ALA A 100 3.56 11.71 0.25
CA ALA A 100 4.14 13.02 0.51
C ALA A 100 5.17 12.97 1.62
N SER A 101 4.93 12.14 2.62
CA SER A 101 5.87 12.05 3.72
C SER A 101 7.18 11.37 3.33
N LEU A 102 7.19 10.66 2.23
CA LEU A 102 8.40 10.00 1.75
C LEU A 102 9.18 10.86 0.76
N LEU A 103 8.59 11.93 0.29
CA LEU A 103 9.23 12.76 -0.72
C LEU A 103 9.84 14.01 -0.13
N ARG A 104 10.88 14.49 -0.76
CA ARG A 104 11.48 15.77 -0.38
C ARG A 104 10.66 16.88 -1.01
N PRO A 105 10.78 18.10 -0.52
CA PRO A 105 9.97 19.20 -1.04
C PRO A 105 10.00 19.35 -2.55
N GLN A 106 11.16 19.21 -3.14
CA GLN A 106 11.28 19.34 -4.58
C GLN A 106 10.57 18.23 -5.31
N GLN A 107 10.68 17.03 -4.75
CA GLN A 107 10.01 15.87 -5.33
C GLN A 107 8.51 16.01 -5.21
N LEU A 108 8.06 16.59 -4.13
CA LEU A 108 6.65 16.79 -3.89
C LEU A 108 6.07 17.75 -4.93
N VAL A 109 6.80 18.79 -5.25
CA VAL A 109 6.36 19.73 -6.26
C VAL A 109 6.25 19.01 -7.61
N ALA A 110 7.24 18.20 -7.93
CA ALA A 110 7.22 17.45 -9.17
C ALA A 110 6.03 16.49 -9.21
N TYR A 111 5.74 15.87 -8.09
CA TYR A 111 4.62 14.96 -8.02
C TYR A 111 3.29 15.67 -8.25
N HIS A 112 3.12 16.82 -7.65
CA HIS A 112 1.88 17.57 -7.83
C HIS A 112 1.69 18.00 -9.28
N SER A 113 2.77 18.36 -9.91
CA SER A 113 2.71 18.75 -11.31
C SER A 113 2.26 17.58 -12.18
N LEU A 114 2.82 16.42 -11.86
CA LEU A 114 2.49 15.22 -12.60
C LEU A 114 1.04 14.85 -12.40
N ARG A 115 0.59 14.96 -11.19
CA ARG A 115 -0.78 14.62 -10.85
C ARG A 115 -1.76 15.51 -11.59
N SER A 116 -1.44 16.77 -11.69
CA SER A 116 -2.28 17.71 -12.42
C SER A 116 -2.41 17.32 -13.89
N SER A 117 -1.30 16.94 -14.44
CA SER A 117 -1.31 16.54 -15.85
C SER A 117 -2.18 15.32 -16.06
N PHE A 118 -2.08 14.38 -15.19
CA PHE A 118 -2.87 13.17 -15.30
C PHE A 118 -4.35 13.47 -15.13
N THR A 119 -4.66 14.34 -14.19
CA THR A 119 -6.04 14.68 -13.94
C THR A 119 -6.63 15.39 -15.14
N ALA A 120 -5.87 16.28 -15.69
CA ALA A 120 -6.35 17.01 -16.86
C ALA A 120 -6.60 16.06 -18.02
N HIS A 121 -5.75 15.10 -18.16
CA HIS A 121 -5.90 14.12 -19.22
C HIS A 121 -7.15 13.29 -19.02
N ARG A 122 -7.45 12.98 -17.81
CA ARG A 122 -8.60 12.16 -17.54
C ARG A 122 -9.90 12.85 -17.83
N VAL A 123 -9.95 14.09 -17.56
CA VAL A 123 -11.17 14.82 -17.74
C VAL A 123 -11.54 14.92 -19.20
N LYS A 124 -10.56 14.82 -20.01
CA LYS A 124 -10.84 14.85 -21.43
C LYS A 124 -11.31 13.53 -21.95
#